data_25564b7db9d658c46ff9aa397d957115
#
_entry.id   25564b7db9d658c46ff9aa397d957115
#
_cell.length_a   1.000
_cell.length_b   1.000
_cell.length_c   1.000
_cell.angle_alpha   90.00
_cell.angle_beta   90.00
_cell.angle_gamma   90.00
#
_symmetry.space_group_name_H-M   'P 1'
#
loop_
_entity.id
_entity.type
_entity.pdbx_description
1 polymer ?
#
loop_
_entity_poly.entity_id
_entity_poly.type
_entity_poly.pdbx_seq_one_letter_code
_entity_poly.pdbx_strand_id
1 'polypeptide(L)'
;MRKWVLPEAIEDVLPAEAARVEALRRTLLDHFRVRGYRLVQPPLVEFLDSLLTGTGRDLDLITFKTVDPLSGRLLGIRADTTPQVARIDAHLLNEPGVTRLCYAGSVLRTTASPGDTRQVVQIGAELYGHDAIEADRETMLLLLSALDVAGVHGLHLDLGHVGLYRALARAAGLDGTGEGNDADLFAALRHKDAPAVHDITAPLAEPARGALRALASLYGPADATLAAAADTLPPLPEVESALRALATLASSVSDVAAIHVDLADLRGYHYYTGATFSVFSQDVAGTVVDCGRGGRYDGVGRAFGRARPATGFSMDLRRLASRLAPTASSRVVVAPAADDASLSKAIEELRARGEVVIVALAGEQHDGARRLIRQDGTWRVE
;
A
#
# COMPACT_ATOMS: atom_id res chain seq x y z
N MET A 1 -10.90 36.75 7.58
CA MET A 1 -10.78 35.33 7.13
C MET A 1 -9.64 35.25 6.11
N ARG A 2 -8.64 34.38 6.32
CA ARG A 2 -7.57 34.17 5.32
C ARG A 2 -8.17 33.55 4.07
N LYS A 3 -7.95 34.14 2.87
CA LYS A 3 -8.56 33.71 1.60
C LYS A 3 -7.94 32.45 0.98
N TRP A 4 -6.90 31.90 1.61
CA TRP A 4 -6.11 30.78 1.11
C TRP A 4 -5.97 29.69 2.20
N VAL A 5 -7.08 29.08 2.60
CA VAL A 5 -7.13 27.97 3.55
C VAL A 5 -7.39 26.69 2.78
N LEU A 6 -6.57 25.68 2.98
CA LEU A 6 -6.79 24.36 2.42
C LEU A 6 -7.90 23.62 3.18
N PRO A 7 -8.58 22.66 2.54
CA PRO A 7 -9.52 21.79 3.22
C PRO A 7 -8.82 20.99 4.35
N GLU A 8 -9.61 20.51 5.30
CA GLU A 8 -9.11 19.66 6.38
C GLU A 8 -8.40 18.43 5.84
N ALA A 9 -7.26 18.07 6.44
CA ALA A 9 -6.40 16.95 6.06
C ALA A 9 -5.94 16.97 4.58
N ILE A 10 -5.85 18.18 3.99
CA ILE A 10 -5.18 18.44 2.71
C ILE A 10 -4.15 19.52 2.96
N GLU A 11 -2.92 19.28 2.53
CA GLU A 11 -1.78 20.16 2.82
C GLU A 11 -0.79 20.23 1.65
N ASP A 12 -0.05 21.32 1.58
CA ASP A 12 1.07 21.46 0.66
C ASP A 12 2.25 20.62 1.13
N VAL A 13 2.92 19.94 0.20
CA VAL A 13 4.17 19.22 0.44
C VAL A 13 5.34 20.15 0.12
N LEU A 14 6.08 20.55 1.16
CA LEU A 14 7.16 21.52 1.03
C LEU A 14 8.44 20.88 0.45
N PRO A 15 9.41 21.69 -0.07
CA PRO A 15 10.54 21.20 -0.87
C PRO A 15 11.32 20.04 -0.26
N ALA A 16 11.61 20.07 1.04
CA ALA A 16 12.38 19.01 1.70
C ALA A 16 11.64 17.67 1.74
N GLU A 17 10.34 17.69 2.01
CA GLU A 17 9.49 16.50 1.99
C GLU A 17 9.26 16.03 0.55
N ALA A 18 8.95 16.96 -0.36
CA ALA A 18 8.71 16.65 -1.77
C ALA A 18 9.92 15.95 -2.41
N ALA A 19 11.14 16.41 -2.10
CA ALA A 19 12.37 15.79 -2.58
C ALA A 19 12.53 14.35 -2.06
N ARG A 20 12.24 14.10 -0.77
CA ARG A 20 12.28 12.75 -0.20
C ARG A 20 11.26 11.81 -0.83
N VAL A 21 10.01 12.28 -0.96
CA VAL A 21 8.93 11.51 -1.59
C VAL A 21 9.28 11.14 -3.02
N GLU A 22 9.79 12.09 -3.81
CA GLU A 22 10.17 11.84 -5.21
C GLU A 22 11.39 10.93 -5.33
N ALA A 23 12.40 11.07 -4.49
CA ALA A 23 13.55 10.18 -4.46
C ALA A 23 13.12 8.74 -4.14
N LEU A 24 12.28 8.56 -3.11
CA LEU A 24 11.74 7.26 -2.73
C LEU A 24 10.88 6.65 -3.84
N ARG A 25 10.03 7.46 -4.48
CA ARG A 25 9.21 7.01 -5.61
C ARG A 25 10.06 6.43 -6.74
N ARG A 26 11.14 7.12 -7.13
CA ARG A 26 12.07 6.66 -8.19
C ARG A 26 12.76 5.35 -7.78
N THR A 27 13.30 5.31 -6.57
CA THR A 27 14.00 4.13 -6.04
C THR A 27 13.08 2.90 -6.06
N LEU A 28 11.84 3.03 -5.57
CA LEU A 28 10.90 1.92 -5.52
C LEU A 28 10.41 1.50 -6.91
N LEU A 29 10.15 2.43 -7.82
CA LEU A 29 9.77 2.08 -9.19
C LEU A 29 10.92 1.36 -9.93
N ASP A 30 12.17 1.76 -9.74
CA ASP A 30 13.33 1.04 -10.27
C ASP A 30 13.48 -0.35 -9.64
N HIS A 31 13.24 -0.47 -8.33
CA HIS A 31 13.23 -1.74 -7.62
C HIS A 31 12.18 -2.72 -8.18
N PHE A 32 10.97 -2.23 -8.50
CA PHE A 32 9.92 -3.03 -9.14
C PHE A 32 10.27 -3.38 -10.59
N ARG A 33 10.78 -2.42 -11.36
CA ARG A 33 11.16 -2.59 -12.76
C ARG A 33 12.18 -3.72 -12.96
N VAL A 34 13.23 -3.78 -12.14
CA VAL A 34 14.26 -4.83 -12.25
C VAL A 34 13.76 -6.22 -11.84
N ARG A 35 12.56 -6.30 -11.25
CA ARG A 35 11.84 -7.54 -10.92
C ARG A 35 10.72 -7.87 -11.92
N GLY A 36 10.69 -7.17 -13.06
CA GLY A 36 9.76 -7.44 -14.15
C GLY A 36 8.38 -6.77 -14.01
N TYR A 37 8.17 -5.89 -13.03
CA TYR A 37 6.92 -5.14 -12.90
C TYR A 37 6.92 -3.94 -13.84
N ARG A 38 5.91 -3.89 -14.72
CA ARG A 38 5.74 -2.83 -15.73
C ARG A 38 4.90 -1.68 -15.16
N LEU A 39 5.38 -0.46 -15.31
CA LEU A 39 4.68 0.73 -14.81
C LEU A 39 3.43 1.01 -15.65
N VAL A 40 2.30 1.25 -14.98
CA VAL A 40 1.06 1.77 -15.56
C VAL A 40 0.64 3.06 -14.85
N GLN A 41 -0.02 3.94 -15.58
CA GLN A 41 -0.51 5.23 -15.08
C GLN A 41 -1.99 5.41 -15.41
N PRO A 42 -2.90 4.88 -14.58
CA PRO A 42 -4.33 5.11 -14.77
C PRO A 42 -4.69 6.58 -14.54
N PRO A 43 -5.79 7.08 -15.15
CA PRO A 43 -6.24 8.46 -14.95
C PRO A 43 -6.68 8.70 -13.51
N LEU A 44 -6.54 9.94 -13.04
CA LEU A 44 -6.99 10.34 -11.69
C LEU A 44 -8.53 10.36 -11.58
N VAL A 45 -9.21 10.66 -12.68
CA VAL A 45 -10.67 10.85 -12.74
C VAL A 45 -11.25 9.93 -13.81
N GLU A 46 -12.32 9.24 -13.46
CA GLU A 46 -13.11 8.39 -14.38
C GLU A 46 -14.60 8.62 -14.16
N PHE A 47 -15.45 8.16 -15.09
CA PHE A 47 -16.88 8.08 -14.78
C PHE A 47 -17.09 7.21 -13.55
N LEU A 48 -17.96 7.66 -12.65
CA LEU A 48 -18.15 7.02 -11.34
C LEU A 48 -18.49 5.53 -11.49
N ASP A 49 -19.39 5.19 -12.41
CA ASP A 49 -19.80 3.81 -12.68
C ASP A 49 -18.60 2.93 -13.11
N SER A 50 -17.70 3.48 -13.92
CA SER A 50 -16.47 2.78 -14.35
C SER A 50 -15.50 2.61 -13.21
N LEU A 51 -15.29 3.67 -12.42
CA LEU A 51 -14.33 3.67 -11.31
C LEU A 51 -14.73 2.69 -10.20
N LEU A 52 -16.03 2.56 -9.93
CA LEU A 52 -16.56 1.69 -8.88
C LEU A 52 -16.90 0.27 -9.36
N THR A 53 -16.74 0.00 -10.65
CA THR A 53 -16.98 -1.33 -11.21
C THR A 53 -16.05 -2.38 -10.55
N GLY A 54 -16.64 -3.44 -10.00
CA GLY A 54 -15.91 -4.53 -9.35
C GLY A 54 -15.32 -4.19 -7.97
N THR A 55 -15.65 -3.02 -7.42
CA THR A 55 -15.20 -2.59 -6.09
C THR A 55 -16.31 -2.78 -5.05
N GLY A 56 -15.90 -2.94 -3.77
CA GLY A 56 -16.84 -3.01 -2.66
C GLY A 56 -17.45 -1.63 -2.32
N ARG A 57 -18.51 -1.66 -1.52
CA ARG A 57 -19.21 -0.47 -1.02
C ARG A 57 -18.30 0.49 -0.25
N ASP A 58 -17.26 -0.04 0.41
CA ASP A 58 -16.32 0.75 1.20
C ASP A 58 -15.57 1.77 0.34
N LEU A 59 -15.22 1.42 -0.91
CA LEU A 59 -14.53 2.35 -1.81
C LEU A 59 -15.46 3.48 -2.28
N ASP A 60 -16.74 3.19 -2.52
CA ASP A 60 -17.73 4.20 -2.88
C ASP A 60 -17.89 5.29 -1.81
N LEU A 61 -17.86 4.90 -0.52
CA LEU A 61 -18.01 5.83 0.62
C LEU A 61 -16.84 6.82 0.72
N ILE A 62 -15.63 6.42 0.34
CA ILE A 62 -14.44 7.27 0.43
C ILE A 62 -14.06 7.95 -0.90
N THR A 63 -14.85 7.76 -1.96
CA THR A 63 -14.60 8.34 -3.28
C THR A 63 -15.22 9.73 -3.39
N PHE A 64 -14.44 10.73 -3.79
CA PHE A 64 -14.94 12.04 -4.17
C PHE A 64 -15.72 11.97 -5.47
N LYS A 65 -16.88 12.60 -5.50
CA LYS A 65 -17.80 12.62 -6.63
C LYS A 65 -18.02 14.05 -7.11
N THR A 66 -18.04 14.25 -8.41
CA THR A 66 -18.34 15.54 -9.05
C THR A 66 -19.09 15.32 -10.34
N VAL A 67 -19.67 16.38 -10.91
CA VAL A 67 -20.36 16.33 -12.20
C VAL A 67 -19.39 16.77 -13.30
N ASP A 68 -19.30 16.00 -14.37
CA ASP A 68 -18.59 16.40 -15.58
C ASP A 68 -19.35 17.51 -16.33
N PRO A 69 -18.80 18.72 -16.47
CA PRO A 69 -19.48 19.80 -17.14
C PRO A 69 -19.68 19.56 -18.66
N LEU A 70 -18.93 18.63 -19.26
CA LEU A 70 -19.04 18.33 -20.70
C LEU A 70 -20.16 17.33 -20.99
N SER A 71 -20.31 16.29 -20.16
CA SER A 71 -21.28 15.22 -20.42
C SER A 71 -22.47 15.22 -19.46
N GLY A 72 -22.42 15.96 -18.36
CA GLY A 72 -23.43 15.95 -17.30
C GLY A 72 -23.39 14.68 -16.43
N ARG A 73 -22.45 13.75 -16.67
CA ARG A 73 -22.32 12.49 -15.93
C ARG A 73 -21.54 12.68 -14.64
N LEU A 74 -21.75 11.78 -13.68
CA LEU A 74 -20.96 11.73 -12.46
C LEU A 74 -19.55 11.20 -12.75
N LEU A 75 -18.57 11.90 -12.21
CA LEU A 75 -17.16 11.51 -12.17
C LEU A 75 -16.78 11.11 -10.73
N GLY A 76 -15.87 10.15 -10.62
CA GLY A 76 -15.18 9.83 -9.38
C GLY A 76 -13.71 10.21 -9.46
N ILE A 77 -13.14 10.72 -8.35
CA ILE A 77 -11.70 10.86 -8.17
C ILE A 77 -11.23 9.59 -7.46
N ARG A 78 -10.25 8.89 -8.03
CA ARG A 78 -9.81 7.60 -7.47
C ARG A 78 -9.37 7.72 -6.00
N ALA A 79 -9.92 6.85 -5.16
CA ALA A 79 -9.54 6.68 -3.75
C ALA A 79 -8.54 5.52 -3.55
N ASP A 80 -8.43 4.63 -4.56
CA ASP A 80 -7.48 3.54 -4.68
C ASP A 80 -7.14 3.29 -6.16
N THR A 81 -5.90 2.90 -6.44
CA THR A 81 -5.42 2.66 -7.81
C THR A 81 -5.62 1.21 -8.25
N THR A 82 -5.66 0.26 -7.33
CA THR A 82 -5.70 -1.19 -7.62
C THR A 82 -6.86 -1.59 -8.57
N PRO A 83 -8.12 -1.12 -8.40
CA PRO A 83 -9.19 -1.47 -9.33
C PRO A 83 -8.94 -1.02 -10.77
N GLN A 84 -8.31 0.15 -10.95
CA GLN A 84 -7.95 0.65 -12.28
C GLN A 84 -6.85 -0.20 -12.93
N VAL A 85 -5.88 -0.69 -12.13
CA VAL A 85 -4.82 -1.59 -12.62
C VAL A 85 -5.41 -2.94 -13.01
N ALA A 86 -6.36 -3.48 -12.23
CA ALA A 86 -7.09 -4.69 -12.59
C ALA A 86 -7.88 -4.53 -13.90
N ARG A 87 -8.50 -3.37 -14.13
CA ARG A 87 -9.14 -3.04 -15.41
C ARG A 87 -8.14 -3.00 -16.56
N ILE A 88 -6.97 -2.42 -16.35
CA ILE A 88 -5.90 -2.36 -17.36
C ILE A 88 -5.46 -3.80 -17.73
N ASP A 89 -5.20 -4.66 -16.75
CA ASP A 89 -4.86 -6.07 -17.00
C ASP A 89 -5.97 -6.81 -17.75
N ALA A 90 -7.19 -6.74 -17.23
CA ALA A 90 -8.30 -7.55 -17.73
C ALA A 90 -8.82 -7.10 -19.11
N HIS A 91 -8.83 -5.80 -19.40
CA HIS A 91 -9.47 -5.23 -20.57
C HIS A 91 -8.49 -4.66 -21.61
N LEU A 92 -7.47 -3.89 -21.18
CA LEU A 92 -6.59 -3.20 -22.11
C LEU A 92 -5.39 -4.03 -22.55
N LEU A 93 -4.70 -4.68 -21.62
CA LEU A 93 -3.56 -5.55 -21.94
C LEU A 93 -4.06 -6.91 -22.41
N ASN A 94 -4.95 -7.53 -21.65
CA ASN A 94 -5.56 -8.83 -21.93
C ASN A 94 -4.53 -9.92 -22.34
N GLU A 95 -3.34 -9.88 -21.76
CA GLU A 95 -2.22 -10.77 -22.06
C GLU A 95 -2.45 -12.17 -21.48
N PRO A 96 -2.04 -13.24 -22.15
CA PRO A 96 -2.03 -14.59 -21.59
C PRO A 96 -0.91 -14.73 -20.54
N GLY A 97 -1.08 -15.70 -19.62
CA GLY A 97 -0.06 -16.01 -18.61
C GLY A 97 0.02 -14.99 -17.48
N VAL A 98 1.18 -14.90 -16.83
CA VAL A 98 1.40 -14.04 -15.66
C VAL A 98 1.71 -12.61 -16.09
N THR A 99 1.00 -11.64 -15.52
CA THR A 99 1.23 -10.21 -15.74
C THR A 99 1.66 -9.56 -14.44
N ARG A 100 2.74 -8.77 -14.48
CA ARG A 100 3.26 -7.98 -13.34
C ARG A 100 3.16 -6.51 -13.67
N LEU A 101 2.39 -5.76 -12.88
CA LEU A 101 2.19 -4.32 -13.05
C LEU A 101 2.55 -3.58 -11.77
N CYS A 102 3.03 -2.35 -11.90
CA CYS A 102 3.24 -1.44 -10.77
C CYS A 102 2.73 -0.06 -11.11
N TYR A 103 2.51 0.74 -10.07
CA TYR A 103 1.99 2.09 -10.21
C TYR A 103 2.53 3.01 -9.12
N ALA A 104 2.55 4.32 -9.38
CA ALA A 104 2.75 5.36 -8.37
C ALA A 104 1.96 6.60 -8.76
N GLY A 105 1.09 7.10 -7.87
CA GLY A 105 0.30 8.28 -8.16
C GLY A 105 -0.60 8.70 -6.99
N SER A 106 -1.16 9.90 -7.10
CA SER A 106 -2.05 10.43 -6.08
C SER A 106 -3.40 9.73 -6.09
N VAL A 107 -3.93 9.50 -4.90
CA VAL A 107 -5.33 9.14 -4.65
C VAL A 107 -5.92 10.17 -3.68
N LEU A 108 -7.24 10.36 -3.73
CA LEU A 108 -7.92 11.33 -2.89
C LEU A 108 -9.12 10.67 -2.20
N ARG A 109 -9.17 10.74 -0.87
CA ARG A 109 -10.21 10.13 -0.04
C ARG A 109 -11.08 11.19 0.62
N THR A 110 -12.37 10.92 0.77
CA THR A 110 -13.30 11.83 1.47
C THR A 110 -13.01 11.95 2.96
N THR A 111 -12.38 10.94 3.53
CA THR A 111 -12.00 10.85 4.96
C THR A 111 -10.53 10.45 5.10
N ALA A 112 -9.95 10.79 6.24
CA ALA A 112 -8.63 10.31 6.68
C ALA A 112 -8.70 9.90 8.15
N SER A 113 -7.83 9.00 8.58
CA SER A 113 -7.62 8.73 10.01
C SER A 113 -6.97 9.93 10.69
N PRO A 114 -7.13 10.10 12.00
CA PRO A 114 -6.45 11.18 12.73
C PRO A 114 -4.93 11.15 12.48
N GLY A 115 -4.39 12.29 12.07
CA GLY A 115 -2.96 12.43 11.72
C GLY A 115 -2.58 12.03 10.30
N ASP A 116 -3.52 11.49 9.51
CA ASP A 116 -3.30 11.15 8.10
C ASP A 116 -3.78 12.27 7.17
N THR A 117 -3.32 12.21 5.90
CA THR A 117 -3.80 13.08 4.83
C THR A 117 -4.87 12.38 3.99
N ARG A 118 -5.80 13.17 3.45
CA ARG A 118 -6.77 12.70 2.46
C ARG A 118 -6.17 12.52 1.07
N GLN A 119 -5.07 13.22 0.78
CA GLN A 119 -4.32 13.12 -0.47
C GLN A 119 -3.08 12.25 -0.27
N VAL A 120 -3.21 10.96 -0.54
CA VAL A 120 -2.16 9.96 -0.42
C VAL A 120 -1.39 9.85 -1.75
N VAL A 121 -0.07 9.68 -1.68
CA VAL A 121 0.73 9.27 -2.84
C VAL A 121 0.93 7.77 -2.76
N GLN A 122 0.02 7.04 -3.41
CA GLN A 122 0.01 5.58 -3.40
C GLN A 122 1.03 5.02 -4.39
N ILE A 123 1.82 4.04 -3.93
CA ILE A 123 2.68 3.19 -4.78
C ILE A 123 2.35 1.74 -4.49
N GLY A 124 2.34 0.89 -5.53
CA GLY A 124 2.02 -0.53 -5.37
C GLY A 124 2.43 -1.38 -6.55
N ALA A 125 2.28 -2.68 -6.35
CA ALA A 125 2.57 -3.70 -7.37
C ALA A 125 1.52 -4.81 -7.31
N GLU A 126 1.11 -5.28 -8.49
CA GLU A 126 0.05 -6.26 -8.67
C GLU A 126 0.53 -7.38 -9.60
N LEU A 127 0.22 -8.61 -9.25
CA LEU A 127 0.51 -9.82 -10.02
C LEU A 127 -0.80 -10.51 -10.40
N TYR A 128 -1.01 -10.74 -11.69
CA TYR A 128 -2.21 -11.36 -12.24
C TYR A 128 -1.87 -12.68 -12.94
N GLY A 129 -2.82 -13.62 -12.90
CA GLY A 129 -2.80 -14.83 -13.72
C GLY A 129 -2.08 -16.02 -13.11
N HIS A 130 -1.80 -16.03 -11.80
CA HIS A 130 -1.25 -17.17 -11.07
C HIS A 130 -2.03 -17.39 -9.76
N ASP A 131 -2.64 -18.56 -9.63
CA ASP A 131 -3.54 -18.90 -8.52
C ASP A 131 -2.85 -19.56 -7.32
N ALA A 132 -1.62 -20.06 -7.51
CA ALA A 132 -0.88 -20.74 -6.45
C ALA A 132 -0.19 -19.73 -5.50
N ILE A 133 0.17 -20.23 -4.31
CA ILE A 133 0.71 -19.48 -3.18
C ILE A 133 2.02 -18.73 -3.48
N GLU A 134 2.74 -19.17 -4.53
CA GLU A 134 3.99 -18.55 -4.98
C GLU A 134 3.78 -17.10 -5.41
N ALA A 135 2.59 -16.75 -5.96
CA ALA A 135 2.26 -15.37 -6.32
C ALA A 135 2.10 -14.49 -5.07
N ASP A 136 1.39 -15.00 -4.04
CA ASP A 136 1.24 -14.28 -2.76
C ASP A 136 2.59 -14.10 -2.07
N ARG A 137 3.42 -15.15 -2.10
CA ARG A 137 4.79 -15.09 -1.59
C ARG A 137 5.63 -14.05 -2.34
N GLU A 138 5.56 -14.02 -3.68
CA GLU A 138 6.31 -13.06 -4.50
C GLU A 138 5.94 -11.63 -4.14
N THR A 139 4.63 -11.31 -4.08
CA THR A 139 4.16 -9.95 -3.78
C THR A 139 4.48 -9.54 -2.34
N MET A 140 4.36 -10.45 -1.38
CA MET A 140 4.72 -10.20 0.01
C MET A 140 6.23 -9.93 0.18
N LEU A 141 7.09 -10.76 -0.43
CA LEU A 141 8.55 -10.55 -0.42
C LEU A 141 8.93 -9.27 -1.14
N LEU A 142 8.23 -8.90 -2.21
CA LEU A 142 8.45 -7.64 -2.92
C LEU A 142 8.13 -6.45 -2.02
N LEU A 143 7.03 -6.49 -1.25
CA LEU A 143 6.70 -5.45 -0.27
C LEU A 143 7.80 -5.33 0.80
N LEU A 144 8.23 -6.44 1.41
CA LEU A 144 9.27 -6.44 2.44
C LEU A 144 10.60 -5.90 1.90
N SER A 145 11.01 -6.34 0.71
CA SER A 145 12.24 -5.84 0.07
C SER A 145 12.14 -4.37 -0.36
N ALA A 146 10.95 -3.89 -0.72
CA ALA A 146 10.71 -2.48 -1.02
C ALA A 146 10.85 -1.61 0.24
N LEU A 147 10.36 -2.10 1.39
CA LEU A 147 10.51 -1.42 2.68
C LEU A 147 11.96 -1.38 3.15
N ASP A 148 12.71 -2.46 2.94
CA ASP A 148 14.15 -2.51 3.24
C ASP A 148 14.93 -1.50 2.39
N VAL A 149 14.70 -1.47 1.07
CA VAL A 149 15.28 -0.47 0.15
C VAL A 149 14.86 0.96 0.51
N ALA A 150 13.65 1.15 1.05
CA ALA A 150 13.20 2.42 1.59
C ALA A 150 13.87 2.78 2.92
N GLY A 151 14.68 1.91 3.52
CA GLY A 151 15.32 2.14 4.82
C GLY A 151 14.38 1.99 6.01
N VAL A 152 13.28 1.26 5.87
CA VAL A 152 12.35 0.96 6.96
C VAL A 152 12.74 -0.39 7.58
N HIS A 153 13.13 -0.37 8.84
CA HIS A 153 13.60 -1.54 9.59
C HIS A 153 12.66 -1.90 10.74
N GLY A 154 12.92 -3.04 11.40
CA GLY A 154 12.11 -3.50 12.52
C GLY A 154 10.68 -3.84 12.07
N LEU A 155 10.58 -4.56 10.94
CA LEU A 155 9.31 -4.90 10.33
C LEU A 155 8.56 -5.96 11.14
N HIS A 156 7.26 -5.73 11.27
CA HIS A 156 6.29 -6.63 11.85
C HIS A 156 5.24 -6.95 10.80
N LEU A 157 5.06 -8.22 10.51
CA LEU A 157 4.14 -8.70 9.49
C LEU A 157 2.94 -9.38 10.14
N ASP A 158 1.74 -8.87 9.89
CA ASP A 158 0.48 -9.52 10.22
C ASP A 158 -0.05 -10.27 9.00
N LEU A 159 -0.36 -11.54 9.16
CA LEU A 159 -0.98 -12.41 8.16
C LEU A 159 -2.41 -12.76 8.56
N GLY A 160 -3.32 -12.73 7.60
CA GLY A 160 -4.70 -13.15 7.75
C GLY A 160 -5.17 -13.95 6.54
N HIS A 161 -6.38 -14.52 6.62
CA HIS A 161 -6.99 -15.22 5.50
C HIS A 161 -8.51 -15.13 5.55
N VAL A 162 -9.11 -14.31 4.68
CA VAL A 162 -10.56 -14.05 4.68
C VAL A 162 -11.42 -15.30 4.46
N GLY A 163 -10.88 -16.32 3.83
CA GLY A 163 -11.57 -17.60 3.59
C GLY A 163 -11.90 -18.36 4.84
N LEU A 164 -11.18 -18.16 5.96
CA LEU A 164 -11.45 -18.85 7.23
C LEU A 164 -12.83 -18.48 7.80
N TYR A 165 -13.07 -17.18 7.99
CA TYR A 165 -14.38 -16.72 8.43
C TYR A 165 -15.50 -17.21 7.50
N ARG A 166 -15.30 -17.05 6.18
CA ARG A 166 -16.28 -17.45 5.17
C ARG A 166 -16.64 -18.94 5.23
N ALA A 167 -15.64 -19.80 5.42
CA ALA A 167 -15.85 -21.26 5.55
C ALA A 167 -16.60 -21.60 6.83
N LEU A 168 -16.20 -21.02 7.96
CA LEU A 168 -16.80 -21.30 9.27
C LEU A 168 -18.23 -20.74 9.36
N ALA A 169 -18.48 -19.54 8.84
CA ALA A 169 -19.81 -18.94 8.80
C ALA A 169 -20.78 -19.81 7.98
N ARG A 170 -20.36 -20.26 6.80
CA ARG A 170 -21.16 -21.17 5.95
C ARG A 170 -21.42 -22.52 6.64
N ALA A 171 -20.43 -23.08 7.31
CA ALA A 171 -20.62 -24.31 8.10
C ALA A 171 -21.60 -24.15 9.25
N ALA A 172 -21.77 -22.91 9.73
CA ALA A 172 -22.77 -22.54 10.74
C ALA A 172 -24.16 -22.24 10.15
N GLY A 173 -24.35 -22.32 8.83
CA GLY A 173 -25.60 -21.97 8.15
C GLY A 173 -25.80 -20.46 7.95
N LEU A 174 -24.73 -19.66 8.08
CA LEU A 174 -24.72 -18.23 7.79
C LEU A 174 -24.26 -17.98 6.33
N ASP A 175 -24.52 -16.78 5.82
CA ASP A 175 -24.16 -16.46 4.43
C ASP A 175 -22.63 -16.37 4.21
N GLY A 176 -21.88 -16.03 5.25
CA GLY A 176 -20.43 -15.83 5.18
C GLY A 176 -20.05 -14.66 4.29
N THR A 177 -20.90 -13.65 4.20
CA THR A 177 -20.70 -12.43 3.41
C THR A 177 -20.20 -11.26 4.25
N GLY A 178 -20.42 -11.30 5.58
CA GLY A 178 -20.22 -10.18 6.49
C GLY A 178 -21.37 -9.15 6.42
N GLU A 179 -22.45 -9.50 5.74
CA GLU A 179 -23.68 -8.72 5.60
C GLU A 179 -24.90 -9.61 5.87
N GLY A 180 -26.08 -9.03 5.95
CA GLY A 180 -27.30 -9.79 6.15
C GLY A 180 -27.33 -10.51 7.51
N ASN A 181 -27.46 -11.85 7.51
CA ASN A 181 -27.64 -12.66 8.73
C ASN A 181 -26.35 -12.89 9.53
N ASP A 182 -25.18 -12.50 9.01
CA ASP A 182 -23.89 -12.59 9.71
C ASP A 182 -23.23 -11.23 9.98
N ALA A 183 -23.90 -10.11 9.69
CA ALA A 183 -23.35 -8.75 9.83
C ALA A 183 -22.90 -8.43 11.27
N ASP A 184 -23.71 -8.79 12.26
CA ASP A 184 -23.40 -8.52 13.68
C ASP A 184 -22.20 -9.37 14.14
N LEU A 185 -22.15 -10.65 13.76
CA LEU A 185 -21.02 -11.54 14.06
C LEU A 185 -19.74 -11.03 13.39
N PHE A 186 -19.83 -10.61 12.13
CA PHE A 186 -18.72 -10.03 11.41
C PHE A 186 -18.18 -8.76 12.10
N ALA A 187 -19.07 -7.86 12.52
CA ALA A 187 -18.70 -6.66 13.25
C ALA A 187 -18.04 -6.97 14.59
N ALA A 188 -18.62 -7.91 15.38
CA ALA A 188 -18.09 -8.33 16.68
C ALA A 188 -16.68 -8.96 16.54
N LEU A 189 -16.46 -9.83 15.56
CA LEU A 189 -15.15 -10.42 15.27
C LEU A 189 -14.12 -9.36 14.87
N ARG A 190 -14.50 -8.43 14.01
CA ARG A 190 -13.64 -7.30 13.56
C ARG A 190 -13.16 -6.44 14.72
N HIS A 191 -14.01 -6.25 15.73
CA HIS A 191 -13.68 -5.49 16.94
C HIS A 191 -13.10 -6.35 18.06
N LYS A 192 -12.96 -7.68 17.83
CA LYS A 192 -12.53 -8.66 18.84
C LYS A 192 -13.38 -8.62 20.13
N ASP A 193 -14.68 -8.35 19.97
CA ASP A 193 -15.65 -8.33 21.04
C ASP A 193 -16.08 -9.77 21.38
N ALA A 194 -15.25 -10.45 22.17
CA ALA A 194 -15.50 -11.85 22.54
C ALA A 194 -16.84 -12.07 23.27
N PRO A 195 -17.31 -11.20 24.18
CA PRO A 195 -18.67 -11.30 24.73
C PRO A 195 -19.76 -11.27 23.67
N ALA A 196 -19.73 -10.27 22.75
CA ALA A 196 -20.71 -10.18 21.67
C ALA A 196 -20.66 -11.40 20.75
N VAL A 197 -19.46 -11.87 20.37
CA VAL A 197 -19.29 -13.10 19.57
C VAL A 197 -19.90 -14.31 20.30
N HIS A 198 -19.71 -14.42 21.62
CA HIS A 198 -20.29 -15.50 22.43
C HIS A 198 -21.83 -15.51 22.36
N ASP A 199 -22.44 -14.34 22.54
CA ASP A 199 -23.90 -14.20 22.58
C ASP A 199 -24.53 -14.41 21.19
N ILE A 200 -23.97 -13.82 20.16
CA ILE A 200 -24.46 -13.96 18.78
C ILE A 200 -24.38 -15.41 18.30
N THR A 201 -23.31 -16.12 18.67
CA THR A 201 -23.12 -17.51 18.26
C THR A 201 -23.87 -18.53 19.12
N ALA A 202 -24.53 -18.13 20.22
CA ALA A 202 -25.22 -19.03 21.14
C ALA A 202 -26.23 -19.97 20.45
N PRO A 203 -27.03 -19.54 19.46
CA PRO A 203 -27.99 -20.41 18.77
C PRO A 203 -27.37 -21.35 17.74
N LEU A 204 -26.08 -21.18 17.38
CA LEU A 204 -25.42 -22.01 16.36
C LEU A 204 -25.06 -23.39 16.89
N ALA A 205 -24.97 -24.38 16.01
CA ALA A 205 -24.59 -25.75 16.35
C ALA A 205 -23.05 -25.91 16.40
N GLU A 206 -22.61 -26.90 17.19
CA GLU A 206 -21.21 -27.36 17.14
C GLU A 206 -20.96 -28.17 15.83
N PRO A 207 -19.70 -28.18 15.31
CA PRO A 207 -18.50 -27.51 15.84
C PRO A 207 -18.35 -26.06 15.42
N ALA A 208 -19.19 -25.54 14.54
CA ALA A 208 -19.05 -24.20 13.96
C ALA A 208 -19.17 -23.08 15.01
N ARG A 209 -20.03 -23.26 16.01
CA ARG A 209 -20.15 -22.33 17.13
C ARG A 209 -18.84 -22.14 17.88
N GLY A 210 -18.21 -23.24 18.30
CA GLY A 210 -16.92 -23.20 18.99
C GLY A 210 -15.82 -22.59 18.15
N ALA A 211 -15.78 -22.93 16.87
CA ALA A 211 -14.79 -22.40 15.92
C ALA A 211 -14.92 -20.88 15.70
N LEU A 212 -16.15 -20.36 15.51
CA LEU A 212 -16.38 -18.93 15.34
C LEU A 212 -16.00 -18.12 16.59
N ARG A 213 -16.28 -18.69 17.80
CA ARG A 213 -15.84 -18.09 19.05
C ARG A 213 -14.32 -18.04 19.18
N ALA A 214 -13.64 -19.11 18.78
CA ALA A 214 -12.18 -19.21 18.85
C ALA A 214 -11.49 -18.16 17.98
N LEU A 215 -12.06 -17.79 16.83
CA LEU A 215 -11.47 -16.77 15.95
C LEU A 215 -11.15 -15.46 16.68
N ALA A 216 -11.96 -15.04 17.64
CA ALA A 216 -11.74 -13.81 18.39
C ALA A 216 -10.45 -13.81 19.21
N SER A 217 -9.91 -15.00 19.54
CA SER A 217 -8.69 -15.20 20.35
C SER A 217 -7.53 -15.82 19.58
N LEU A 218 -7.75 -16.30 18.36
CA LEU A 218 -6.70 -16.89 17.52
C LEU A 218 -5.91 -15.79 16.79
N TYR A 219 -5.08 -15.08 17.56
CA TYR A 219 -4.12 -14.08 17.04
C TYR A 219 -2.86 -14.06 17.91
N GLY A 220 -1.72 -13.72 17.32
CA GLY A 220 -0.43 -13.64 17.99
C GLY A 220 0.72 -14.19 17.14
N PRO A 221 1.84 -14.59 17.77
CA PRO A 221 2.98 -15.19 17.06
C PRO A 221 2.55 -16.36 16.17
N ALA A 222 3.04 -16.37 14.92
CA ALA A 222 2.52 -17.24 13.86
C ALA A 222 2.50 -18.73 14.26
N ASP A 223 3.61 -19.27 14.72
CA ASP A 223 3.73 -20.72 15.04
C ASP A 223 2.72 -21.14 16.12
N ALA A 224 2.64 -20.38 17.20
CA ALA A 224 1.71 -20.68 18.30
C ALA A 224 0.25 -20.56 17.87
N THR A 225 -0.06 -19.51 17.10
CA THR A 225 -1.44 -19.25 16.64
C THR A 225 -1.89 -20.31 15.63
N LEU A 226 -1.03 -20.69 14.68
CA LEU A 226 -1.35 -21.72 13.69
C LEU A 226 -1.49 -23.10 14.33
N ALA A 227 -0.66 -23.44 15.33
CA ALA A 227 -0.80 -24.69 16.07
C ALA A 227 -2.13 -24.73 16.84
N ALA A 228 -2.44 -23.66 17.58
CA ALA A 228 -3.72 -23.56 18.31
C ALA A 228 -4.94 -23.61 17.36
N ALA A 229 -4.84 -23.01 16.18
CA ALA A 229 -5.88 -23.05 15.17
C ALA A 229 -6.11 -24.47 14.62
N ALA A 230 -5.03 -25.21 14.34
CA ALA A 230 -5.12 -26.59 13.86
C ALA A 230 -5.80 -27.53 14.89
N ASP A 231 -5.59 -27.27 16.18
CA ASP A 231 -6.20 -28.07 17.24
C ASP A 231 -7.68 -27.68 17.52
N THR A 232 -8.06 -26.42 17.23
CA THR A 232 -9.35 -25.85 17.65
C THR A 232 -10.38 -25.80 16.52
N LEU A 233 -9.94 -25.55 15.29
CA LEU A 233 -10.84 -25.36 14.16
C LEU A 233 -11.23 -26.71 13.51
N PRO A 234 -12.48 -26.83 13.00
CA PRO A 234 -12.90 -28.09 12.36
C PRO A 234 -12.11 -28.36 11.09
N PRO A 235 -11.88 -29.65 10.75
CA PRO A 235 -11.09 -30.04 9.57
C PRO A 235 -11.91 -29.88 8.28
N LEU A 236 -12.30 -28.66 7.98
CA LEU A 236 -12.94 -28.32 6.71
C LEU A 236 -11.84 -28.10 5.65
N PRO A 237 -12.02 -28.57 4.40
CA PRO A 237 -11.00 -28.42 3.35
C PRO A 237 -10.53 -26.98 3.15
N GLU A 238 -11.44 -26.02 3.21
CA GLU A 238 -11.16 -24.60 3.05
C GLU A 238 -10.37 -24.05 4.26
N VAL A 239 -10.67 -24.49 5.49
CA VAL A 239 -9.94 -24.13 6.70
C VAL A 239 -8.51 -24.68 6.64
N GLU A 240 -8.35 -25.97 6.34
CA GLU A 240 -7.02 -26.58 6.21
C GLU A 240 -6.19 -25.93 5.10
N SER A 241 -6.82 -25.60 3.97
CA SER A 241 -6.14 -24.90 2.86
C SER A 241 -5.64 -23.52 3.29
N ALA A 242 -6.49 -22.76 4.02
CA ALA A 242 -6.12 -21.44 4.51
C ALA A 242 -4.99 -21.49 5.56
N LEU A 243 -5.04 -22.45 6.50
CA LEU A 243 -3.97 -22.62 7.49
C LEU A 243 -2.65 -23.04 6.84
N ARG A 244 -2.68 -23.93 5.83
CA ARG A 244 -1.48 -24.30 5.06
C ARG A 244 -0.90 -23.10 4.30
N ALA A 245 -1.75 -22.28 3.69
CA ALA A 245 -1.31 -21.06 3.01
C ALA A 245 -0.61 -20.08 3.98
N LEU A 246 -1.21 -19.82 5.15
CA LEU A 246 -0.62 -18.97 6.17
C LEU A 246 0.71 -19.53 6.69
N ALA A 247 0.80 -20.82 6.95
CA ALA A 247 2.05 -21.48 7.38
C ALA A 247 3.15 -21.36 6.32
N THR A 248 2.82 -21.54 5.04
CA THR A 248 3.76 -21.39 3.92
C THR A 248 4.26 -19.96 3.80
N LEU A 249 3.36 -18.97 3.90
CA LEU A 249 3.74 -17.56 3.83
C LEU A 249 4.59 -17.18 5.04
N ALA A 250 4.21 -17.56 6.26
CA ALA A 250 4.97 -17.28 7.47
C ALA A 250 6.39 -17.85 7.39
N SER A 251 6.53 -19.13 7.02
CA SER A 251 7.84 -19.78 6.92
C SER A 251 8.75 -19.14 5.87
N SER A 252 8.17 -18.50 4.84
CA SER A 252 8.95 -17.90 3.73
C SER A 252 9.63 -16.57 4.07
N VAL A 253 9.29 -15.96 5.22
CA VAL A 253 9.78 -14.62 5.63
C VAL A 253 10.23 -14.55 7.10
N SER A 254 10.38 -15.70 7.77
CA SER A 254 10.76 -15.79 9.18
C SER A 254 12.08 -15.08 9.53
N ASP A 255 12.98 -14.98 8.54
CA ASP A 255 14.29 -14.34 8.72
C ASP A 255 14.25 -12.81 8.47
N VAL A 256 13.12 -12.29 7.98
CA VAL A 256 13.00 -10.89 7.51
C VAL A 256 12.17 -10.03 8.46
N ALA A 257 11.13 -10.60 9.08
CA ALA A 257 10.19 -9.88 9.91
C ALA A 257 9.72 -10.72 11.11
N ALA A 258 9.29 -10.05 12.18
CA ALA A 258 8.48 -10.69 13.22
C ALA A 258 7.09 -10.95 12.65
N ILE A 259 6.60 -12.19 12.75
CA ILE A 259 5.37 -12.61 12.08
C ILE A 259 4.30 -12.91 13.11
N HIS A 260 3.16 -12.25 12.93
CA HIS A 260 1.92 -12.57 13.62
C HIS A 260 0.87 -13.09 12.63
N VAL A 261 -0.05 -13.87 13.15
CA VAL A 261 -1.25 -14.33 12.43
C VAL A 261 -2.45 -13.83 13.19
N ASP A 262 -3.45 -13.30 12.48
CA ASP A 262 -4.74 -12.91 13.02
C ASP A 262 -5.86 -13.53 12.17
N LEU A 263 -6.50 -14.57 12.70
CA LEU A 263 -7.53 -15.31 11.97
C LEU A 263 -8.89 -14.59 11.93
N ALA A 264 -9.04 -13.51 12.70
CA ALA A 264 -10.17 -12.59 12.62
C ALA A 264 -9.78 -11.23 12.01
N ASP A 265 -8.67 -11.14 11.26
CA ASP A 265 -8.42 -9.95 10.45
C ASP A 265 -9.34 -9.94 9.24
N LEU A 266 -10.44 -9.21 9.35
CA LEU A 266 -11.47 -9.07 8.33
C LEU A 266 -11.38 -7.73 7.59
N ARG A 267 -10.26 -7.02 7.68
CA ARG A 267 -10.02 -5.78 6.91
C ARG A 267 -9.99 -6.09 5.41
N GLY A 268 -10.74 -5.33 4.62
CA GLY A 268 -10.85 -5.58 3.19
C GLY A 268 -11.56 -6.88 2.80
N TYR A 269 -12.35 -7.48 3.68
CA TYR A 269 -13.03 -8.76 3.50
C TYR A 269 -13.83 -8.84 2.20
N HIS A 270 -14.56 -7.80 1.84
CA HIS A 270 -15.36 -7.75 0.61
C HIS A 270 -14.53 -7.63 -0.67
N TYR A 271 -13.27 -7.27 -0.52
CA TYR A 271 -12.32 -7.12 -1.63
C TYR A 271 -11.41 -8.36 -1.77
N TYR A 272 -10.82 -8.84 -0.66
CA TYR A 272 -9.92 -9.98 -0.67
C TYR A 272 -10.65 -11.32 -0.80
N THR A 273 -9.96 -12.30 -1.40
CA THR A 273 -10.48 -13.67 -1.62
C THR A 273 -9.65 -14.75 -0.94
N GLY A 274 -8.45 -14.44 -0.50
CA GLY A 274 -7.48 -15.37 0.07
C GLY A 274 -6.67 -14.79 1.21
N ALA A 275 -5.37 -15.05 1.19
CA ALA A 275 -4.42 -14.52 2.17
C ALA A 275 -4.34 -12.98 2.10
N THR A 276 -4.19 -12.37 3.26
CA THR A 276 -3.94 -10.94 3.43
C THR A 276 -2.69 -10.73 4.24
N PHE A 277 -1.99 -9.62 4.00
CA PHE A 277 -0.81 -9.25 4.76
C PHE A 277 -0.74 -7.73 4.98
N SER A 278 -0.29 -7.34 6.16
CA SER A 278 -0.04 -5.94 6.53
C SER A 278 1.31 -5.82 7.22
N VAL A 279 2.10 -4.84 6.83
CA VAL A 279 3.43 -4.62 7.40
C VAL A 279 3.42 -3.36 8.23
N PHE A 280 3.89 -3.49 9.45
CA PHE A 280 4.04 -2.40 10.42
C PHE A 280 5.50 -2.23 10.81
N SER A 281 5.83 -1.05 11.30
CA SER A 281 7.13 -0.77 11.92
C SER A 281 6.91 0.24 13.05
N GLN A 282 7.77 0.27 14.04
CA GLN A 282 7.74 1.28 15.08
C GLN A 282 8.62 2.46 14.70
N ASP A 283 8.17 3.67 14.98
CA ASP A 283 9.00 4.86 14.89
C ASP A 283 9.90 5.00 16.14
N VAL A 284 10.76 6.02 16.15
CA VAL A 284 11.66 6.29 17.27
C VAL A 284 10.93 6.60 18.60
N ALA A 285 9.67 6.95 18.53
CA ALA A 285 8.81 7.20 19.70
C ALA A 285 8.05 5.93 20.13
N GLY A 286 8.22 4.80 19.42
CA GLY A 286 7.52 3.54 19.66
C GLY A 286 6.11 3.49 19.07
N THR A 287 5.71 4.48 18.25
CA THR A 287 4.39 4.48 17.60
C THR A 287 4.38 3.45 16.46
N VAL A 288 3.36 2.59 16.45
CA VAL A 288 3.15 1.64 15.36
C VAL A 288 2.62 2.36 14.14
N VAL A 289 3.28 2.16 13.01
CA VAL A 289 2.93 2.78 11.71
C VAL A 289 2.70 1.70 10.67
N ASP A 290 1.58 1.79 9.97
CA ASP A 290 1.26 0.98 8.80
C ASP A 290 2.18 1.38 7.63
N CYS A 291 3.01 0.45 7.19
CA CYS A 291 3.99 0.66 6.13
C CYS A 291 3.51 0.17 4.76
N GLY A 292 2.54 -0.74 4.75
CA GLY A 292 1.96 -1.28 3.52
C GLY A 292 1.09 -2.50 3.78
N ARG A 293 0.18 -2.75 2.86
CA ARG A 293 -0.76 -3.86 2.95
C ARG A 293 -1.09 -4.44 1.59
N GLY A 294 -1.46 -5.71 1.59
CA GLY A 294 -1.82 -6.42 0.38
C GLY A 294 -2.55 -7.71 0.64
N GLY A 295 -2.70 -8.51 -0.41
CA GLY A 295 -3.33 -9.82 -0.36
C GLY A 295 -3.92 -10.25 -1.69
N ARG A 296 -4.59 -11.40 -1.70
CA ARG A 296 -5.23 -12.02 -2.87
C ARG A 296 -6.66 -11.53 -3.08
N TYR A 297 -6.99 -11.16 -4.35
CA TYR A 297 -8.29 -10.57 -4.72
C TYR A 297 -8.75 -11.03 -6.13
N ASP A 298 -8.93 -12.31 -6.34
CA ASP A 298 -9.17 -12.94 -7.65
C ASP A 298 -10.43 -12.49 -8.40
N GLY A 299 -11.38 -11.84 -7.72
CA GLY A 299 -12.70 -11.53 -8.28
C GLY A 299 -12.78 -10.22 -9.06
N VAL A 300 -11.89 -9.29 -8.86
CA VAL A 300 -12.01 -7.89 -9.32
C VAL A 300 -12.04 -7.78 -10.85
N GLY A 301 -11.23 -8.54 -11.55
CA GLY A 301 -11.18 -8.53 -13.02
C GLY A 301 -12.47 -9.03 -13.69
N ARG A 302 -13.33 -9.78 -12.98
CA ARG A 302 -14.61 -10.27 -13.52
C ARG A 302 -15.53 -9.17 -14.02
N ALA A 303 -15.57 -8.06 -13.28
CA ALA A 303 -16.37 -6.91 -13.63
C ALA A 303 -15.91 -6.23 -14.93
N PHE A 304 -14.70 -6.49 -15.36
CA PHE A 304 -14.09 -5.99 -16.60
C PHE A 304 -14.02 -7.06 -17.71
N GLY A 305 -14.76 -8.16 -17.53
CA GLY A 305 -14.89 -9.24 -18.54
C GLY A 305 -13.91 -10.40 -18.40
N ARG A 306 -12.92 -10.33 -17.51
CA ARG A 306 -11.92 -11.40 -17.33
C ARG A 306 -11.55 -11.59 -15.87
N ALA A 307 -12.14 -12.60 -15.22
CA ALA A 307 -11.71 -13.01 -13.89
C ALA A 307 -10.33 -13.68 -13.99
N ARG A 308 -9.37 -13.23 -13.19
CA ARG A 308 -8.04 -13.81 -13.08
C ARG A 308 -7.62 -13.87 -11.62
N PRO A 309 -6.83 -14.87 -11.23
CA PRO A 309 -6.12 -14.80 -9.96
C PRO A 309 -5.30 -13.52 -9.88
N ALA A 310 -5.40 -12.83 -8.75
CA ALA A 310 -4.74 -11.56 -8.55
C ALA A 310 -4.27 -11.41 -7.10
N THR A 311 -3.06 -10.91 -6.92
CA THR A 311 -2.48 -10.58 -5.63
C THR A 311 -1.57 -9.37 -5.77
N GLY A 312 -1.47 -8.54 -4.74
CA GLY A 312 -0.67 -7.33 -4.81
C GLY A 312 -0.65 -6.58 -3.49
N PHE A 313 -0.01 -5.42 -3.51
CA PHE A 313 0.08 -4.55 -2.33
C PHE A 313 0.16 -3.08 -2.71
N SER A 314 -0.12 -2.24 -1.72
CA SER A 314 0.11 -0.79 -1.81
C SER A 314 0.73 -0.22 -0.54
N MET A 315 1.44 0.91 -0.71
CA MET A 315 2.10 1.70 0.32
C MET A 315 1.77 3.19 0.13
N ASP A 316 1.88 3.97 1.20
CA ASP A 316 1.83 5.44 1.14
C ASP A 316 3.24 6.02 1.16
N LEU A 317 3.67 6.61 0.04
CA LEU A 317 5.01 7.19 -0.10
C LEU A 317 5.27 8.36 0.87
N ARG A 318 4.26 9.18 1.16
CA ARG A 318 4.44 10.30 2.11
C ARG A 318 4.67 9.78 3.52
N ARG A 319 3.88 8.80 3.94
CA ARG A 319 4.02 8.14 5.23
C ARG A 319 5.38 7.45 5.37
N LEU A 320 5.86 6.77 4.34
CA LEU A 320 7.20 6.17 4.33
C LEU A 320 8.31 7.23 4.36
N ALA A 321 8.22 8.27 3.51
CA ALA A 321 9.21 9.32 3.43
C ALA A 321 9.36 10.14 4.72
N SER A 322 8.27 10.26 5.52
CA SER A 322 8.31 10.96 6.82
C SER A 322 9.18 10.22 7.86
N ARG A 323 9.42 8.93 7.67
CA ARG A 323 10.23 8.07 8.56
C ARG A 323 11.71 8.08 8.22
N LEU A 324 12.04 8.50 7.00
CA LEU A 324 13.42 8.53 6.55
C LEU A 324 14.15 9.72 7.20
N ALA A 325 15.41 9.49 7.57
CA ALA A 325 16.26 10.58 8.00
C ALA A 325 16.26 11.70 6.95
N PRO A 326 16.32 12.98 7.35
CA PRO A 326 16.47 14.06 6.40
C PRO A 326 17.67 13.76 5.49
N THR A 327 17.42 13.73 4.19
CA THR A 327 18.52 13.62 3.22
C THR A 327 19.44 14.81 3.49
N ALA A 328 20.72 14.55 3.72
CA ALA A 328 21.70 15.62 3.86
C ALA A 328 21.52 16.54 2.64
N SER A 329 21.16 17.78 2.88
CA SER A 329 21.07 18.79 1.83
C SER A 329 22.40 18.72 1.09
N SER A 330 22.39 18.36 -0.20
CA SER A 330 23.58 18.49 -1.03
C SER A 330 24.01 19.95 -0.92
N ARG A 331 25.19 20.19 -0.30
CA ARG A 331 25.66 21.57 -0.13
C ARG A 331 25.71 22.19 -1.51
N VAL A 332 24.84 23.18 -1.72
CA VAL A 332 24.75 23.90 -2.99
C VAL A 332 26.11 24.47 -3.32
N VAL A 333 26.54 24.34 -4.57
CA VAL A 333 27.69 25.04 -5.11
C VAL A 333 27.21 26.37 -5.69
N VAL A 334 27.74 27.47 -5.23
CA VAL A 334 27.42 28.82 -5.71
C VAL A 334 28.49 29.25 -6.70
N ALA A 335 28.13 29.44 -7.97
CA ALA A 335 28.96 29.97 -9.01
C ALA A 335 28.78 31.49 -9.11
N PRO A 336 29.83 32.27 -9.43
CA PRO A 336 29.73 33.72 -9.65
C PRO A 336 28.91 34.01 -10.92
N ALA A 337 28.21 35.15 -10.93
CA ALA A 337 27.60 35.70 -12.15
C ALA A 337 28.69 36.36 -13.03
N ALA A 338 29.19 35.63 -14.01
CA ALA A 338 30.15 36.13 -14.95
C ALA A 338 29.87 35.60 -16.37
N ASP A 339 30.06 36.42 -17.36
CA ASP A 339 30.02 36.02 -18.79
C ASP A 339 31.36 35.40 -19.20
N ASP A 340 31.54 34.13 -18.82
CA ASP A 340 32.77 33.36 -19.05
C ASP A 340 32.39 31.95 -19.54
N ALA A 341 32.77 31.64 -20.77
CA ALA A 341 32.49 30.33 -21.38
C ALA A 341 33.13 29.17 -20.61
N SER A 342 34.30 29.38 -19.95
CA SER A 342 34.94 28.37 -19.13
C SER A 342 34.18 28.12 -17.81
N LEU A 343 33.55 29.15 -17.24
CA LEU A 343 32.67 29.04 -16.11
C LEU A 343 31.41 28.25 -16.45
N SER A 344 30.76 28.60 -17.56
CA SER A 344 29.57 27.91 -18.04
C SER A 344 29.84 26.42 -18.25
N LYS A 345 30.99 26.07 -18.84
CA LYS A 345 31.40 24.68 -19.01
C LYS A 345 31.62 23.97 -17.66
N ALA A 346 32.28 24.61 -16.72
CA ALA A 346 32.52 24.03 -15.37
C ALA A 346 31.20 23.79 -14.60
N ILE A 347 30.23 24.72 -14.72
CA ILE A 347 28.90 24.57 -14.13
C ILE A 347 28.18 23.34 -14.70
N GLU A 348 28.18 23.19 -16.04
CA GLU A 348 27.52 22.06 -16.69
C GLU A 348 28.20 20.72 -16.38
N GLU A 349 29.52 20.69 -16.27
CA GLU A 349 30.27 19.49 -15.82
C GLU A 349 29.94 19.08 -14.39
N LEU A 350 29.74 20.04 -13.47
CA LEU A 350 29.30 19.77 -12.11
C LEU A 350 27.85 19.25 -12.09
N ARG A 351 26.94 19.88 -12.82
CA ARG A 351 25.54 19.46 -12.96
C ARG A 351 25.41 18.05 -13.54
N ALA A 352 26.22 17.73 -14.55
CA ALA A 352 26.25 16.38 -15.13
C ALA A 352 26.71 15.30 -14.15
N ARG A 353 27.46 15.67 -13.09
CA ARG A 353 27.84 14.79 -11.96
C ARG A 353 26.81 14.76 -10.84
N GLY A 354 25.67 15.45 -11.00
CA GLY A 354 24.59 15.49 -10.01
C GLY A 354 24.77 16.53 -8.91
N GLU A 355 25.75 17.44 -9.02
CA GLU A 355 25.93 18.56 -8.10
C GLU A 355 24.83 19.62 -8.31
N VAL A 356 24.32 20.19 -7.22
CA VAL A 356 23.40 21.32 -7.27
C VAL A 356 24.21 22.61 -7.42
N VAL A 357 24.22 23.20 -8.61
CA VAL A 357 24.96 24.43 -8.90
C VAL A 357 23.99 25.55 -9.24
N ILE A 358 24.04 26.64 -8.48
CA ILE A 358 23.30 27.88 -8.72
C ILE A 358 24.29 28.99 -9.12
N VAL A 359 23.85 29.88 -10.00
CA VAL A 359 24.58 31.11 -10.32
C VAL A 359 24.08 32.20 -9.41
N ALA A 360 24.94 32.83 -8.64
CA ALA A 360 24.57 33.86 -7.67
C ALA A 360 23.89 35.05 -8.37
N LEU A 361 22.73 35.44 -7.86
CA LEU A 361 22.09 36.69 -8.27
C LEU A 361 22.59 37.85 -7.38
N ALA A 362 22.51 39.08 -7.90
CA ALA A 362 22.96 40.25 -7.16
C ALA A 362 22.17 40.38 -5.83
N GLY A 363 22.91 40.44 -4.73
CA GLY A 363 22.33 40.57 -3.39
C GLY A 363 21.92 39.26 -2.70
N GLU A 364 22.05 38.09 -3.36
CA GLU A 364 21.81 36.81 -2.69
C GLU A 364 22.93 36.46 -1.71
N GLN A 365 22.55 35.94 -0.54
CA GLN A 365 23.45 35.38 0.46
C GLN A 365 23.21 33.87 0.57
N HIS A 366 24.30 33.12 0.55
CA HIS A 366 24.26 31.65 0.61
C HIS A 366 25.18 31.17 1.74
N ASP A 367 24.70 31.25 2.97
CA ASP A 367 25.46 30.87 4.15
C ASP A 367 25.76 29.37 4.15
N GLY A 368 27.04 29.03 4.31
CA GLY A 368 27.50 27.64 4.36
C GLY A 368 27.48 26.87 3.02
N ALA A 369 27.21 27.55 1.90
CA ALA A 369 27.32 26.95 0.57
C ALA A 369 28.80 26.83 0.15
N ARG A 370 29.10 25.79 -0.64
CA ARG A 370 30.39 25.68 -1.35
C ARG A 370 30.43 26.72 -2.45
N ARG A 371 31.61 27.18 -2.84
CA ARG A 371 31.77 28.21 -3.86
C ARG A 371 32.55 27.66 -5.04
N LEU A 372 32.13 28.01 -6.25
CA LEU A 372 32.92 27.76 -7.46
C LEU A 372 33.84 28.97 -7.70
N ILE A 373 35.12 28.78 -7.45
CA ILE A 373 36.14 29.85 -7.59
C ILE A 373 37.14 29.51 -8.70
N ARG A 374 37.76 30.53 -9.26
CA ARG A 374 38.82 30.40 -10.26
C ARG A 374 40.15 30.39 -9.54
N GLN A 375 40.90 29.28 -9.59
CA GLN A 375 42.22 29.12 -9.01
C GLN A 375 43.17 28.56 -10.08
N ASP A 376 44.32 29.21 -10.30
CA ASP A 376 45.32 28.82 -11.31
C ASP A 376 44.72 28.61 -12.71
N GLY A 377 43.79 29.47 -13.11
CA GLY A 377 43.14 29.44 -14.42
C GLY A 377 42.05 28.36 -14.56
N THR A 378 41.79 27.53 -13.54
CA THR A 378 40.77 26.48 -13.53
C THR A 378 39.68 26.78 -12.49
N TRP A 379 38.44 26.31 -12.81
CA TRP A 379 37.32 26.43 -11.86
C TRP A 379 37.31 25.25 -10.88
N ARG A 380 37.25 25.53 -9.59
CA ARG A 380 37.24 24.51 -8.50
C ARG A 380 36.21 24.85 -7.45
N VAL A 381 35.64 23.81 -6.82
CA VAL A 381 34.71 23.94 -5.69
C VAL A 381 35.51 23.98 -4.37
N GLU A 382 35.25 25.00 -3.59
CA GLU A 382 35.80 25.23 -2.24
C GLU A 382 34.71 25.12 -1.18
#